data_c9a807c7563bd2dde9f7f067dce5715c
#
_entry.id   c9a807c7563bd2dde9f7f067dce5715c
#
_cell.length_a   1.000
_cell.length_b   1.000
_cell.length_c   1.000
_cell.angle_alpha   90.00
_cell.angle_beta   90.00
_cell.angle_gamma   90.00
#
_symmetry.space_group_name_H-M   'P 1'
#
loop_
_entity.id
_entity.type
_entity.pdbx_description
1 polymer ?
#
loop_
_entity_poly.entity_id
_entity_poly.type
_entity_poly.pdbx_seq_one_letter_code
_entity_poly.pdbx_strand_id
1 'polypeptide(L)'
;MRNSNDKKSQLLKLLRERSVFYGSFKLSSGATSNYYVDCRLTTFNPEGALLVGQVLYEMINEQALALGIKIDAVGGLTMGADPVALAIGIASVKHNTRDYYEIFSVRKSAKTHGQNKLIEGNFREGNHVVVIDDVITRGDSTLQAIQAVEQAGGTVEFVTVLVDRQEGGTEKIEAKGYKVLSAFSKNDLLNTDVATTKSG
;
A
#
# COMPACT_ATOMS: atom_id res chain seq x y z
N MET A 1 23.27 -10.52 1.35
CA MET A 1 21.90 -10.01 1.64
C MET A 1 22.01 -8.49 1.80
N ARG A 2 21.37 -7.68 0.93
CA ARG A 2 21.31 -6.24 1.15
C ARG A 2 20.42 -6.00 2.37
N ASN A 3 20.88 -5.16 3.29
CA ASN A 3 20.21 -4.88 4.56
C ASN A 3 18.82 -4.26 4.28
N SER A 4 17.79 -4.57 5.09
CA SER A 4 16.40 -4.04 4.95
C SER A 4 16.39 -2.50 4.89
N ASN A 5 17.23 -1.83 5.69
CA ASN A 5 17.40 -0.39 5.66
C ASN A 5 17.92 0.15 4.32
N ASP A 6 18.75 -0.62 3.58
CA ASP A 6 19.25 -0.22 2.26
C ASP A 6 18.13 -0.22 1.21
N LYS A 7 17.27 -1.25 1.21
CA LYS A 7 16.11 -1.34 0.31
C LYS A 7 15.10 -0.22 0.56
N LYS A 8 14.80 0.07 1.84
CA LYS A 8 13.89 1.15 2.23
C LYS A 8 14.43 2.51 1.79
N SER A 9 15.73 2.75 1.95
CA SER A 9 16.39 3.98 1.48
C SER A 9 16.37 4.11 -0.05
N GLN A 10 16.62 3.01 -0.78
CA GLN A 10 16.54 3.00 -2.25
C GLN A 10 15.11 3.28 -2.74
N LEU A 11 14.10 2.66 -2.10
CA LEU A 11 12.70 2.90 -2.43
C LEU A 11 12.29 4.35 -2.18
N LEU A 12 12.71 4.94 -1.04
CA LEU A 12 12.44 6.34 -0.73
C LEU A 12 13.03 7.28 -1.79
N LYS A 13 14.27 7.04 -2.20
CA LYS A 13 14.91 7.80 -3.28
C LYS A 13 14.12 7.71 -4.57
N LEU A 14 13.73 6.50 -4.97
CA LEU A 14 12.96 6.27 -6.20
C LEU A 14 11.57 6.93 -6.16
N LEU A 15 10.88 6.89 -5.00
CA LEU A 15 9.61 7.59 -4.79
C LEU A 15 9.77 9.10 -4.94
N ARG A 16 10.81 9.70 -4.36
CA ARG A 16 11.11 11.12 -4.48
C ARG A 16 11.38 11.54 -5.92
N GLU A 17 12.13 10.74 -6.66
CA GLU A 17 12.51 11.04 -8.05
C GLU A 17 11.36 10.88 -9.04
N ARG A 18 10.49 9.89 -8.84
CA ARG A 18 9.46 9.51 -9.82
C ARG A 18 8.05 9.95 -9.46
N SER A 19 7.73 9.98 -8.18
CA SER A 19 6.34 10.11 -7.70
C SER A 19 6.03 11.46 -7.07
N VAL A 20 7.02 12.31 -6.79
CA VAL A 20 6.83 13.64 -6.19
C VAL A 20 7.05 14.73 -7.23
N PHE A 21 6.03 15.58 -7.37
CA PHE A 21 6.05 16.72 -8.28
C PHE A 21 5.86 18.02 -7.50
N TYR A 22 6.68 19.02 -7.76
CA TYR A 22 6.57 20.34 -7.17
C TYR A 22 5.94 21.30 -8.17
N GLY A 23 4.96 22.11 -7.73
CA GLY A 23 4.22 23.05 -8.56
C GLY A 23 2.90 23.43 -7.91
N SER A 24 2.07 24.18 -8.61
CA SER A 24 0.73 24.55 -8.15
C SER A 24 -0.31 23.56 -8.67
N PHE A 25 -0.88 22.75 -7.81
CA PHE A 25 -1.85 21.70 -8.15
C PHE A 25 -3.19 21.98 -7.49
N LYS A 26 -4.29 21.95 -8.25
CA LYS A 26 -5.66 21.95 -7.70
C LYS A 26 -6.01 20.54 -7.22
N LEU A 27 -6.34 20.39 -5.96
CA LEU A 27 -6.82 19.14 -5.37
C LEU A 27 -8.31 18.95 -5.66
N SER A 28 -8.80 17.72 -5.55
CA SER A 28 -10.23 17.39 -5.67
C SER A 28 -11.11 18.09 -4.64
N SER A 29 -10.53 18.52 -3.52
CA SER A 29 -11.18 19.33 -2.48
C SER A 29 -11.36 20.81 -2.86
N GLY A 30 -10.79 21.25 -3.99
CA GLY A 30 -10.73 22.66 -4.41
C GLY A 30 -9.54 23.44 -3.83
N ALA A 31 -8.83 22.91 -2.87
CA ALA A 31 -7.62 23.53 -2.29
C ALA A 31 -6.44 23.48 -3.27
N THR A 32 -5.48 24.39 -3.13
CA THR A 32 -4.24 24.39 -3.88
C THR A 32 -3.12 23.77 -3.05
N SER A 33 -2.32 22.88 -3.67
CA SER A 33 -1.12 22.29 -3.08
C SER A 33 0.10 22.70 -3.90
N ASN A 34 1.23 22.89 -3.25
CA ASN A 34 2.52 23.16 -3.89
C ASN A 34 3.29 21.89 -4.27
N TYR A 35 2.70 20.73 -4.05
CA TYR A 35 3.24 19.43 -4.45
C TYR A 35 2.10 18.46 -4.81
N TYR A 36 2.43 17.44 -5.60
CA TYR A 36 1.56 16.31 -5.94
C TYR A 36 2.34 15.01 -5.81
N VAL A 37 1.69 13.95 -5.31
CA VAL A 37 2.27 12.62 -5.16
C VAL A 37 1.44 11.62 -5.96
N ASP A 38 2.11 10.92 -6.91
CA ASP A 38 1.54 9.80 -7.65
C ASP A 38 2.42 8.56 -7.48
N CYS A 39 2.10 7.74 -6.48
CA CYS A 39 2.85 6.51 -6.18
C CYS A 39 2.83 5.51 -7.33
N ARG A 40 1.85 5.57 -8.25
CA ARG A 40 1.72 4.64 -9.37
C ARG A 40 2.92 4.72 -10.32
N LEU A 41 3.55 5.89 -10.46
CA LEU A 41 4.76 6.04 -11.27
C LEU A 41 5.97 5.25 -10.73
N THR A 42 5.95 4.91 -9.44
CA THR A 42 6.90 4.00 -8.81
C THR A 42 6.37 2.56 -8.77
N THR A 43 5.11 2.36 -8.38
CA THR A 43 4.57 1.00 -8.21
C THR A 43 4.35 0.26 -9.53
N PHE A 44 4.17 0.95 -10.66
CA PHE A 44 4.16 0.41 -12.02
C PHE A 44 5.55 0.36 -12.69
N ASN A 45 6.59 0.89 -12.05
CA ASN A 45 7.95 0.74 -12.53
C ASN A 45 8.53 -0.59 -12.04
N PRO A 46 9.18 -1.42 -12.90
CA PRO A 46 9.67 -2.74 -12.49
C PRO A 46 10.64 -2.72 -11.30
N GLU A 47 11.57 -1.77 -11.25
CA GLU A 47 12.50 -1.60 -10.13
C GLU A 47 11.75 -1.14 -8.87
N GLY A 48 10.83 -0.16 -9.02
CA GLY A 48 9.98 0.31 -7.95
C GLY A 48 9.10 -0.80 -7.38
N ALA A 49 8.44 -1.57 -8.24
CA ALA A 49 7.61 -2.71 -7.84
C ALA A 49 8.42 -3.76 -7.06
N LEU A 50 9.65 -4.06 -7.52
CA LEU A 50 10.53 -4.99 -6.82
C LEU A 50 10.85 -4.51 -5.39
N LEU A 51 11.22 -3.24 -5.23
CA LEU A 51 11.53 -2.64 -3.92
C LEU A 51 10.28 -2.53 -3.03
N VAL A 52 9.16 -2.09 -3.58
CA VAL A 52 7.86 -2.02 -2.88
C VAL A 52 7.48 -3.39 -2.32
N GLY A 53 7.52 -4.43 -3.17
CA GLY A 53 7.20 -5.79 -2.76
C GLY A 53 8.08 -6.28 -1.60
N GLN A 54 9.39 -6.05 -1.68
CA GLN A 54 10.33 -6.48 -0.64
C GLN A 54 10.11 -5.73 0.69
N VAL A 55 9.98 -4.39 0.64
CA VAL A 55 9.82 -3.56 1.84
C VAL A 55 8.50 -3.85 2.54
N LEU A 56 7.39 -3.88 1.79
CA LEU A 56 6.07 -4.08 2.39
C LEU A 56 5.86 -5.53 2.84
N TYR A 57 6.40 -6.51 2.11
CA TYR A 57 6.37 -7.90 2.56
C TYR A 57 7.09 -8.06 3.91
N GLU A 58 8.31 -7.50 4.06
CA GLU A 58 9.05 -7.55 5.31
C GLU A 58 8.24 -6.93 6.46
N MET A 59 7.63 -5.75 6.25
CA MET A 59 6.78 -5.08 7.25
C MET A 59 5.55 -5.92 7.64
N ILE A 60 4.86 -6.51 6.68
CA ILE A 60 3.68 -7.37 6.92
C ILE A 60 4.10 -8.61 7.69
N ASN A 61 5.16 -9.28 7.27
CA ASN A 61 5.64 -10.50 7.91
C ASN A 61 6.09 -10.25 9.36
N GLU A 62 6.81 -9.18 9.62
CA GLU A 62 7.21 -8.78 10.97
C GLU A 62 6.00 -8.53 11.87
N GLN A 63 4.98 -7.82 11.38
CA GLN A 63 3.76 -7.55 12.14
C GLN A 63 2.95 -8.82 12.37
N ALA A 64 2.81 -9.68 11.37
CA ALA A 64 2.09 -10.96 11.49
C ALA A 64 2.75 -11.88 12.53
N LEU A 65 4.08 -11.98 12.50
CA LEU A 65 4.86 -12.74 13.49
C LEU A 65 4.69 -12.17 14.90
N ALA A 66 4.72 -10.84 15.05
CA ALA A 66 4.53 -10.19 16.35
C ALA A 66 3.13 -10.43 16.95
N LEU A 67 2.12 -10.58 16.09
CA LEU A 67 0.75 -10.89 16.49
C LEU A 67 0.48 -12.40 16.63
N GLY A 68 1.38 -13.26 16.16
CA GLY A 68 1.19 -14.71 16.13
C GLY A 68 0.07 -15.15 15.18
N ILE A 69 -0.15 -14.39 14.10
CA ILE A 69 -1.21 -14.66 13.12
C ILE A 69 -0.62 -15.09 11.76
N LYS A 70 -1.41 -15.84 11.02
CA LYS A 70 -1.12 -16.17 9.63
C LYS A 70 -1.90 -15.25 8.71
N ILE A 71 -1.24 -14.68 7.72
CA ILE A 71 -1.88 -13.92 6.65
C ILE A 71 -2.06 -14.85 5.44
N ASP A 72 -3.29 -14.93 4.94
CA ASP A 72 -3.64 -15.74 3.77
C ASP A 72 -3.55 -14.95 2.48
N ALA A 73 -3.97 -13.66 2.49
CA ALA A 73 -4.01 -12.87 1.28
C ALA A 73 -3.75 -11.38 1.54
N VAL A 74 -3.33 -10.67 0.49
CA VAL A 74 -3.14 -9.21 0.46
C VAL A 74 -3.89 -8.61 -0.72
N GLY A 75 -4.50 -7.44 -0.54
CA GLY A 75 -5.21 -6.75 -1.62
C GLY A 75 -5.88 -5.47 -1.14
N GLY A 76 -6.49 -4.75 -2.06
CA GLY A 76 -7.14 -3.47 -1.74
C GLY A 76 -7.92 -2.91 -2.90
N LEU A 77 -8.29 -1.62 -2.82
CA LEU A 77 -9.13 -1.00 -3.84
C LEU A 77 -8.35 -0.75 -5.14
N THR A 78 -8.93 -1.20 -6.25
CA THR A 78 -8.37 -0.95 -7.60
C THR A 78 -8.34 0.56 -7.88
N MET A 79 -7.33 1.13 -8.51
CA MET A 79 -6.15 0.57 -9.19
C MET A 79 -4.87 0.74 -8.32
N GLY A 80 -4.89 1.60 -7.28
CA GLY A 80 -3.69 1.93 -6.49
C GLY A 80 -3.09 0.71 -5.79
N ALA A 81 -3.94 -0.11 -5.18
CA ALA A 81 -3.52 -1.31 -4.46
C ALA A 81 -3.00 -2.44 -5.37
N ASP A 82 -3.49 -2.56 -6.61
CA ASP A 82 -3.22 -3.74 -7.45
C ASP A 82 -1.73 -4.01 -7.70
N PRO A 83 -0.90 -3.03 -8.18
CA PRO A 83 0.52 -3.28 -8.40
C PRO A 83 1.28 -3.54 -7.09
N VAL A 84 0.84 -2.93 -5.99
CA VAL A 84 1.44 -3.10 -4.66
C VAL A 84 1.19 -4.52 -4.14
N ALA A 85 -0.06 -4.98 -4.18
CA ALA A 85 -0.44 -6.32 -3.76
C ALA A 85 0.26 -7.39 -4.59
N LEU A 86 0.34 -7.22 -5.93
CA LEU A 86 1.07 -8.10 -6.82
C LEU A 86 2.56 -8.18 -6.46
N ALA A 87 3.19 -7.04 -6.19
CA ALA A 87 4.59 -6.97 -5.80
C ALA A 87 4.85 -7.68 -4.47
N ILE A 88 3.97 -7.50 -3.47
CA ILE A 88 4.05 -8.17 -2.16
C ILE A 88 3.89 -9.69 -2.33
N GLY A 89 2.89 -10.14 -3.09
CA GLY A 89 2.67 -11.57 -3.35
C GLY A 89 3.87 -12.24 -4.01
N ILE A 90 4.47 -11.59 -5.03
CA ILE A 90 5.70 -12.10 -5.68
C ILE A 90 6.87 -12.15 -4.67
N ALA A 91 7.01 -11.14 -3.82
CA ALA A 91 8.05 -11.14 -2.78
C ALA A 91 7.82 -12.27 -1.77
N SER A 92 6.58 -12.54 -1.36
CA SER A 92 6.26 -13.63 -0.42
C SER A 92 6.67 -15.01 -0.96
N VAL A 93 6.42 -15.29 -2.25
CA VAL A 93 6.83 -16.54 -2.91
C VAL A 93 8.35 -16.74 -2.89
N LYS A 94 9.13 -15.65 -3.05
CA LYS A 94 10.60 -15.71 -2.99
C LYS A 94 11.12 -16.06 -1.60
N HIS A 95 10.39 -15.70 -0.56
CA HIS A 95 10.74 -16.01 0.84
C HIS A 95 10.25 -17.38 1.27
N ASN A 96 9.05 -17.79 0.87
CA ASN A 96 8.48 -19.08 1.20
C ASN A 96 7.55 -19.58 0.06
N THR A 97 7.98 -20.61 -0.65
CA THR A 97 7.21 -21.17 -1.77
C THR A 97 6.00 -22.02 -1.35
N ARG A 98 5.89 -22.36 -0.07
CA ARG A 98 4.79 -23.19 0.46
C ARG A 98 3.73 -22.38 1.24
N ASP A 99 4.08 -21.17 1.66
CA ASP A 99 3.26 -20.34 2.51
C ASP A 99 3.41 -18.87 2.07
N TYR A 100 2.87 -18.56 0.92
CA TYR A 100 2.88 -17.22 0.30
C TYR A 100 1.52 -16.57 0.44
N TYR A 101 1.46 -15.27 0.22
CA TYR A 101 0.21 -14.52 0.25
C TYR A 101 -0.50 -14.59 -1.10
N GLU A 102 -1.75 -15.03 -1.09
CA GLU A 102 -2.66 -14.90 -2.23
C GLU A 102 -2.97 -13.42 -2.49
N ILE A 103 -3.43 -13.10 -3.70
CA ILE A 103 -3.66 -11.71 -4.11
C ILE A 103 -5.11 -11.54 -4.51
N PHE A 104 -5.71 -10.44 -4.05
CA PHE A 104 -7.05 -10.04 -4.46
C PHE A 104 -7.11 -8.53 -4.80
N SER A 105 -8.14 -8.14 -5.53
CA SER A 105 -8.46 -6.75 -5.86
C SER A 105 -9.91 -6.44 -5.52
N VAL A 106 -10.16 -5.27 -4.94
CA VAL A 106 -11.50 -4.78 -4.64
C VAL A 106 -11.91 -3.76 -5.70
N ARG A 107 -13.04 -3.97 -6.35
CA ARG A 107 -13.59 -3.07 -7.36
C ARG A 107 -14.29 -1.87 -6.70
N LYS A 108 -14.26 -0.73 -7.36
CA LYS A 108 -15.01 0.49 -6.92
C LYS A 108 -16.51 0.30 -6.95
N SER A 109 -17.01 -0.56 -7.86
CA SER A 109 -18.42 -0.90 -8.00
C SER A 109 -18.57 -2.36 -8.44
N ALA A 110 -19.68 -2.97 -8.07
CA ALA A 110 -20.04 -4.32 -8.51
C ALA A 110 -20.23 -4.38 -10.04
N LYS A 111 -20.03 -5.56 -10.64
CA LYS A 111 -20.34 -5.80 -12.05
C LYS A 111 -21.86 -5.70 -12.28
N THR A 112 -22.27 -5.07 -13.37
CA THR A 112 -23.67 -5.02 -13.80
C THR A 112 -24.14 -6.34 -14.43
N HIS A 113 -23.22 -7.23 -14.81
CA HIS A 113 -23.49 -8.53 -15.41
C HIS A 113 -22.60 -9.62 -14.80
N GLY A 114 -23.17 -10.81 -14.53
CA GLY A 114 -22.51 -11.96 -13.92
C GLY A 114 -22.67 -12.00 -12.39
N GLN A 115 -21.78 -12.72 -11.69
CA GLN A 115 -21.77 -12.72 -10.22
C GLN A 115 -21.40 -11.32 -9.73
N ASN A 116 -22.27 -10.71 -8.92
CA ASN A 116 -22.12 -9.35 -8.34
C ASN A 116 -20.95 -9.24 -7.35
N LYS A 117 -19.79 -9.83 -7.66
CA LYS A 117 -18.62 -9.85 -6.77
C LYS A 117 -17.88 -8.51 -6.84
N LEU A 118 -17.65 -7.93 -5.66
CA LEU A 118 -16.76 -6.76 -5.50
C LEU A 118 -15.29 -7.17 -5.46
N ILE A 119 -14.98 -8.41 -5.06
CA ILE A 119 -13.61 -8.91 -4.93
C ILE A 119 -13.29 -9.85 -6.08
N GLU A 120 -12.17 -9.60 -6.73
CA GLU A 120 -11.57 -10.41 -7.80
C GLU A 120 -10.26 -11.04 -7.31
N GLY A 121 -9.80 -12.09 -7.96
CA GLY A 121 -8.55 -12.81 -7.62
C GLY A 121 -8.78 -14.00 -6.71
N ASN A 122 -7.85 -14.24 -5.80
CA ASN A 122 -7.79 -15.49 -5.01
C ASN A 122 -8.31 -15.35 -3.58
N PHE A 123 -9.11 -14.32 -3.30
CA PHE A 123 -9.78 -14.16 -2.01
C PHE A 123 -10.79 -15.30 -1.78
N ARG A 124 -10.84 -15.78 -0.53
CA ARG A 124 -11.81 -16.79 -0.06
C ARG A 124 -12.45 -16.34 1.25
N GLU A 125 -13.70 -16.70 1.46
CA GLU A 125 -14.36 -16.55 2.76
C GLU A 125 -13.52 -17.24 3.86
N GLY A 126 -13.41 -16.59 5.01
CA GLY A 126 -12.57 -17.03 6.13
C GLY A 126 -11.09 -16.64 6.01
N ASN A 127 -10.62 -16.03 4.92
CA ASN A 127 -9.24 -15.56 4.83
C ASN A 127 -8.93 -14.47 5.86
N HIS A 128 -7.75 -14.56 6.45
CA HIS A 128 -7.11 -13.50 7.23
C HIS A 128 -6.26 -12.65 6.28
N VAL A 129 -6.61 -11.37 6.13
CA VAL A 129 -6.02 -10.54 5.09
C VAL A 129 -5.41 -9.25 5.60
N VAL A 130 -4.45 -8.72 4.84
CA VAL A 130 -3.97 -7.35 4.98
C VAL A 130 -4.53 -6.50 3.84
N VAL A 131 -5.21 -5.41 4.20
CA VAL A 131 -5.68 -4.45 3.21
C VAL A 131 -4.53 -3.52 2.83
N ILE A 132 -4.32 -3.36 1.51
CA ILE A 132 -3.21 -2.60 0.93
C ILE A 132 -3.73 -1.34 0.25
N ASP A 133 -2.95 -0.24 0.36
CA ASP A 133 -3.14 0.94 -0.50
C ASP A 133 -1.76 1.50 -0.92
N ASP A 134 -1.68 2.18 -2.06
CA ASP A 134 -0.45 2.85 -2.49
C ASP A 134 -0.26 4.17 -1.74
N VAL A 135 -1.33 4.94 -1.54
CA VAL A 135 -1.29 6.21 -0.83
C VAL A 135 -2.58 6.46 -0.04
N ILE A 136 -2.43 6.73 1.24
CA ILE A 136 -3.56 7.12 2.08
C ILE A 136 -3.61 8.64 2.25
N THR A 137 -4.79 9.22 1.98
CA THR A 137 -5.13 10.63 2.23
C THR A 137 -6.21 10.73 3.30
N ARG A 138 -7.47 10.61 2.93
CA ARG A 138 -8.62 10.61 3.83
C ARG A 138 -9.10 9.22 4.24
N GLY A 139 -8.50 8.16 3.68
CA GLY A 139 -8.79 6.77 4.04
C GLY A 139 -10.08 6.18 3.47
N ASP A 140 -10.82 6.90 2.63
CA ASP A 140 -12.11 6.43 2.11
C ASP A 140 -11.97 5.18 1.24
N SER A 141 -10.95 5.13 0.37
CA SER A 141 -10.63 3.98 -0.48
C SER A 141 -10.32 2.73 0.33
N THR A 142 -9.47 2.91 1.33
CA THR A 142 -9.04 1.83 2.22
C THR A 142 -10.20 1.28 3.04
N LEU A 143 -11.07 2.16 3.59
CA LEU A 143 -12.28 1.75 4.32
C LEU A 143 -13.28 1.02 3.42
N GLN A 144 -13.42 1.44 2.14
CA GLN A 144 -14.24 0.71 1.17
C GLN A 144 -13.70 -0.72 0.93
N ALA A 145 -12.37 -0.87 0.86
CA ALA A 145 -11.76 -2.19 0.70
C ALA A 145 -11.97 -3.07 1.93
N ILE A 146 -11.79 -2.52 3.13
CA ILE A 146 -12.07 -3.20 4.42
C ILE A 146 -13.51 -3.70 4.43
N GLN A 147 -14.47 -2.82 4.18
CA GLN A 147 -15.89 -3.19 4.18
C GLN A 147 -16.22 -4.30 3.18
N ALA A 148 -15.63 -4.26 1.98
CA ALA A 148 -15.85 -5.29 0.96
C ALA A 148 -15.32 -6.66 1.41
N VAL A 149 -14.14 -6.70 2.05
CA VAL A 149 -13.56 -7.92 2.60
C VAL A 149 -14.44 -8.51 3.69
N GLU A 150 -14.88 -7.71 4.65
CA GLU A 150 -15.72 -8.16 5.74
C GLU A 150 -17.10 -8.65 5.27
N GLN A 151 -17.71 -7.95 4.32
CA GLN A 151 -18.96 -8.38 3.68
C GLN A 151 -18.82 -9.71 2.93
N ALA A 152 -17.63 -10.01 2.45
CA ALA A 152 -17.30 -11.27 1.78
C ALA A 152 -16.83 -12.38 2.76
N GLY A 153 -16.93 -12.16 4.08
CA GLY A 153 -16.60 -13.13 5.12
C GLY A 153 -15.11 -13.26 5.42
N GLY A 154 -14.27 -12.30 5.04
CA GLY A 154 -12.87 -12.25 5.43
C GLY A 154 -12.63 -11.48 6.73
N THR A 155 -11.47 -11.68 7.33
CA THR A 155 -10.99 -10.95 8.51
C THR A 155 -9.86 -10.01 8.11
N VAL A 156 -10.03 -8.71 8.34
CA VAL A 156 -8.95 -7.73 8.12
C VAL A 156 -8.11 -7.64 9.39
N GLU A 157 -6.85 -8.08 9.31
CA GLU A 157 -5.95 -8.09 10.46
C GLU A 157 -5.32 -6.71 10.72
N PHE A 158 -4.91 -6.06 9.66
CA PHE A 158 -4.41 -4.68 9.67
C PHE A 158 -4.34 -4.10 8.24
N VAL A 159 -3.96 -2.84 8.16
CA VAL A 159 -3.77 -2.12 6.90
C VAL A 159 -2.29 -1.84 6.70
N THR A 160 -1.80 -1.96 5.46
CA THR A 160 -0.44 -1.55 5.10
C THR A 160 -0.46 -0.64 3.89
N VAL A 161 0.20 0.52 4.00
CA VAL A 161 0.26 1.51 2.92
C VAL A 161 1.69 1.87 2.57
N LEU A 162 1.93 2.19 1.30
CA LEU A 162 3.25 2.62 0.88
C LEU A 162 3.55 4.03 1.40
N VAL A 163 2.59 4.96 1.27
CA VAL A 163 2.75 6.35 1.71
C VAL A 163 1.54 6.83 2.49
N ASP A 164 1.76 7.36 3.70
CA ASP A 164 0.78 8.13 4.44
C ASP A 164 0.99 9.63 4.19
N ARG A 165 -0.02 10.30 3.62
CA ARG A 165 0.01 11.74 3.38
C ARG A 165 -0.30 12.58 4.61
N GLN A 166 -0.60 11.94 5.74
CA GLN A 166 -0.91 12.62 7.02
C GLN A 166 -2.07 13.64 6.87
N GLU A 167 -3.12 13.23 6.17
CA GLU A 167 -4.33 14.04 5.92
C GLU A 167 -5.56 13.50 6.68
N GLY A 168 -5.34 12.80 7.80
CA GLY A 168 -6.39 12.28 8.69
C GLY A 168 -6.91 10.89 8.31
N GLY A 169 -6.37 10.26 7.27
CA GLY A 169 -6.84 8.94 6.82
C GLY A 169 -6.44 7.80 7.76
N THR A 170 -5.22 7.83 8.26
CA THR A 170 -4.72 6.85 9.24
C THR A 170 -5.54 6.89 10.50
N GLU A 171 -5.74 8.06 11.09
CA GLU A 171 -6.52 8.25 12.31
C GLU A 171 -7.98 7.79 12.14
N LYS A 172 -8.55 8.02 10.95
CA LYS A 172 -9.91 7.60 10.63
C LYS A 172 -10.06 6.07 10.56
N ILE A 173 -9.05 5.37 10.05
CA ILE A 173 -9.02 3.90 9.96
C ILE A 173 -8.76 3.32 11.35
N GLU A 174 -7.83 3.88 12.11
CA GLU A 174 -7.50 3.43 13.46
C GLU A 174 -8.69 3.63 14.43
N ALA A 175 -9.47 4.70 14.26
CA ALA A 175 -10.71 4.90 14.99
C ALA A 175 -11.79 3.83 14.71
N LYS A 176 -11.63 3.04 13.64
CA LYS A 176 -12.47 1.86 13.33
C LYS A 176 -11.90 0.56 13.88
N GLY A 177 -10.74 0.61 14.55
CA GLY A 177 -10.11 -0.55 15.18
C GLY A 177 -9.03 -1.24 14.33
N TYR A 178 -8.68 -0.70 13.15
CA TYR A 178 -7.67 -1.30 12.28
C TYR A 178 -6.33 -0.57 12.42
N LYS A 179 -5.29 -1.29 12.82
CA LYS A 179 -3.93 -0.76 12.84
C LYS A 179 -3.47 -0.42 11.41
N VAL A 180 -2.82 0.73 11.24
CA VAL A 180 -2.23 1.14 9.96
C VAL A 180 -0.71 1.13 10.06
N LEU A 181 -0.06 0.43 9.13
CA LEU A 181 1.39 0.44 8.94
C LEU A 181 1.72 1.22 7.67
N SER A 182 2.54 2.25 7.75
CA SER A 182 3.03 2.99 6.59
C SER A 182 4.53 2.80 6.39
N ALA A 183 4.96 2.55 5.14
CA ALA A 183 6.39 2.49 4.84
C ALA A 183 7.02 3.87 4.93
N PHE A 184 6.32 4.89 4.42
CA PHE A 184 6.76 6.28 4.41
C PHE A 184 5.62 7.22 4.77
N SER A 185 5.99 8.35 5.35
CA SER A 185 5.12 9.51 5.55
C SER A 185 5.31 10.55 4.45
N LYS A 186 4.38 11.51 4.35
CA LYS A 186 4.55 12.72 3.54
C LYS A 186 5.88 13.42 3.85
N ASN A 187 6.23 13.53 5.14
CA ASN A 187 7.45 14.21 5.55
C ASN A 187 8.71 13.50 5.04
N ASP A 188 8.72 12.16 5.02
CA ASP A 188 9.82 11.40 4.42
C ASP A 188 10.00 11.71 2.93
N LEU A 189 8.90 11.91 2.20
CA LEU A 189 8.96 12.22 0.78
C LEU A 189 9.42 13.66 0.49
N LEU A 190 8.99 14.63 1.29
CA LEU A 190 9.18 16.06 1.03
C LEU A 190 10.45 16.63 1.68
N ASN A 191 10.95 16.00 2.77
CA ASN A 191 12.17 16.46 3.42
C ASN A 191 13.39 16.12 2.57
N THR A 192 13.98 17.14 1.98
CA THR A 192 15.20 17.08 1.16
C THR A 192 16.48 17.26 1.98
N ASP A 193 16.46 16.99 3.29
CA ASP A 193 17.63 17.04 4.15
C ASP A 193 18.60 15.85 3.92
N VAL A 194 18.99 15.67 2.65
CA VAL A 194 20.26 15.02 2.30
C VAL A 194 20.98 15.97 1.35
N ALA A 195 21.96 16.65 1.89
CA ALA A 195 22.87 17.58 1.27
C ALA A 195 23.11 17.31 -0.22
N THR A 196 22.56 18.16 -1.09
CA THR A 196 23.13 18.40 -2.41
C THR A 196 24.30 19.37 -2.23
N THR A 197 25.43 18.91 -1.72
CA THR A 197 26.71 19.49 -2.09
C THR A 197 26.98 19.11 -3.53
N LYS A 198 26.42 19.83 -4.47
CA LYS A 198 27.01 20.04 -5.78
C LYS A 198 27.73 21.38 -5.71
N SER A 199 28.97 21.31 -5.26
CA SER A 199 29.99 22.32 -5.55
C SER A 199 30.28 22.29 -7.02
N GLY A 200 30.31 23.47 -7.64
CA GLY A 200 30.97 23.99 -8.78
C GLY A 200 31.41 23.13 -9.95
#